data_1798491d8de9245f3c825d6664665605
#
_entry.id   1798491d8de9245f3c825d6664665605
#
_cell.length_a   1.000
_cell.length_b   1.000
_cell.length_c   1.000
_cell.angle_alpha   90.00
_cell.angle_beta   90.00
_cell.angle_gamma   90.00
#
_symmetry.space_group_name_H-M   'P 1'
#
loop_
_entity.id
_entity.type
_entity.pdbx_description
1 polymer ?
#
loop_
_entity_poly.entity_id
_entity_poly.type
_entity_poly.pdbx_seq_one_letter_code
_entity_poly.pdbx_strand_id
1 'polypeptide(L)'
;MGFETKTIRIAMIGITGRMGYRQHLLRSILPIRDAGGFTLEDGTNVQVEPILVGRNEAKIRELAELHKVAEWTTDLDSVINDPSVDIIFDASITSLRAATLKKAILAGKHICTEKPKAESLEEAIELARIGKEAGVTAGVVHDKLYLPGLVRLRRRSPSSVKPDPRSS
;
A
#
# COMPACT_ATOMS: atom_id res chain seq x y z
N MET A 1 -1.54 -23.32 22.67
CA MET A 1 -2.49 -22.58 21.79
C MET A 1 -1.70 -22.17 20.57
N GLY A 2 -2.04 -22.70 19.39
CA GLY A 2 -1.41 -22.27 18.15
C GLY A 2 -1.92 -20.86 17.81
N PHE A 3 -1.01 -19.92 17.58
CA PHE A 3 -1.37 -18.60 17.10
C PHE A 3 -1.86 -18.75 15.65
N GLU A 4 -2.96 -18.08 15.31
CA GLU A 4 -3.44 -18.01 13.93
C GLU A 4 -2.42 -17.24 13.10
N THR A 5 -2.10 -17.75 11.91
CA THR A 5 -1.25 -17.06 10.95
C THR A 5 -2.11 -16.62 9.77
N LYS A 6 -2.08 -15.33 9.45
CA LYS A 6 -2.75 -14.72 8.31
C LYS A 6 -1.71 -14.18 7.34
N THR A 7 -1.81 -14.55 6.07
CA THR A 7 -0.98 -13.99 5.00
C THR A 7 -1.72 -12.85 4.31
N ILE A 8 -1.06 -11.71 4.15
CA ILE A 8 -1.54 -10.57 3.36
C ILE A 8 -0.72 -10.50 2.08
N ARG A 9 -1.38 -10.62 0.94
CA ARG A 9 -0.76 -10.53 -0.38
C ARG A 9 -0.90 -9.12 -0.94
N ILE A 10 0.25 -8.50 -1.26
CA ILE A 10 0.33 -7.11 -1.69
C ILE A 10 0.89 -7.04 -3.10
N ALA A 11 0.07 -6.64 -4.08
CA ALA A 11 0.55 -6.36 -5.43
C ALA A 11 1.16 -4.96 -5.48
N MET A 12 2.45 -4.87 -5.75
CA MET A 12 3.25 -3.67 -5.68
C MET A 12 3.54 -3.11 -7.08
N ILE A 13 2.92 -1.99 -7.43
CA ILE A 13 3.04 -1.30 -8.71
C ILE A 13 4.07 -0.16 -8.60
N GLY A 14 4.84 0.08 -9.67
CA GLY A 14 5.81 1.18 -9.72
C GLY A 14 7.11 0.91 -8.96
N ILE A 15 7.37 -0.35 -8.62
CA ILE A 15 8.55 -0.78 -7.87
C ILE A 15 9.88 -0.71 -8.65
N THR A 16 9.84 -0.40 -9.93
CA THR A 16 11.05 -0.09 -10.70
C THR A 16 11.52 1.37 -10.51
N GLY A 17 10.67 2.20 -9.92
CA GLY A 17 10.96 3.57 -9.55
C GLY A 17 11.62 3.66 -8.16
N ARG A 18 12.34 4.78 -7.93
CA ARG A 18 13.10 4.99 -6.68
C ARG A 18 12.24 4.86 -5.41
N MET A 19 11.03 5.43 -5.42
CA MET A 19 10.15 5.40 -4.23
C MET A 19 9.63 3.98 -3.99
N GLY A 20 8.99 3.37 -4.99
CA GLY A 20 8.47 2.02 -4.87
C GLY A 20 9.54 1.01 -4.47
N TYR A 21 10.71 1.06 -5.10
CA TYR A 21 11.81 0.14 -4.82
C TYR A 21 12.48 0.41 -3.48
N ARG A 22 13.10 1.62 -3.32
CA ARG A 22 13.98 1.86 -2.17
C ARG A 22 13.23 2.11 -0.87
N GLN A 23 12.08 2.79 -0.92
CA GLN A 23 11.37 3.15 0.31
C GLN A 23 10.38 2.05 0.70
N HIS A 24 9.58 1.55 -0.25
CA HIS A 24 8.51 0.64 0.10
C HIS A 24 8.94 -0.83 0.05
N LEU A 25 9.53 -1.28 -1.06
CA LEU A 25 9.93 -2.68 -1.15
C LEU A 25 11.08 -2.99 -0.18
N LEU A 26 12.24 -2.31 -0.33
CA LEU A 26 13.46 -2.64 0.43
C LEU A 26 13.41 -2.28 1.91
N ARG A 27 12.76 -1.16 2.28
CA ARG A 27 12.82 -0.65 3.66
C ARG A 27 11.57 -0.94 4.47
N SER A 28 10.54 -1.50 3.85
CA SER A 28 9.28 -1.79 4.52
C SER A 28 8.84 -3.23 4.30
N ILE A 29 8.43 -3.60 3.10
CA ILE A 29 7.78 -4.88 2.85
C ILE A 29 8.74 -6.06 3.02
N LEU A 30 9.92 -6.03 2.40
CA LEU A 30 10.89 -7.12 2.53
C LEU A 30 11.38 -7.33 3.97
N PRO A 31 11.73 -6.30 4.75
CA PRO A 31 12.07 -6.49 6.16
C PRO A 31 10.96 -7.11 7.00
N ILE A 32 9.70 -6.75 6.75
CA ILE A 32 8.56 -7.37 7.45
C ILE A 32 8.43 -8.84 7.06
N ARG A 33 8.50 -9.15 5.76
CA ARG A 33 8.47 -10.53 5.26
C ARG A 33 9.60 -11.37 5.86
N ASP A 34 10.83 -10.84 5.78
CA ASP A 34 12.04 -11.57 6.20
C ASP A 34 12.12 -11.76 7.72
N ALA A 35 11.43 -10.91 8.48
CA ALA A 35 11.23 -11.09 9.93
C ALA A 35 10.13 -12.12 10.28
N GLY A 36 9.45 -12.71 9.29
CA GLY A 36 8.33 -13.63 9.52
C GLY A 36 7.01 -12.93 9.83
N GLY A 37 6.89 -11.66 9.44
CA GLY A 37 5.69 -10.86 9.68
C GLY A 37 5.72 -10.06 10.99
N PHE A 38 4.54 -9.77 11.52
CA PHE A 38 4.35 -9.08 12.80
C PHE A 38 3.13 -9.64 13.53
N THR A 39 3.12 -9.51 14.86
CA THR A 39 2.03 -10.03 15.68
C THR A 39 1.08 -8.90 16.09
N LEU A 40 -0.22 -9.12 15.89
CA LEU A 40 -1.28 -8.23 16.34
C LEU A 40 -1.52 -8.38 17.86
N GLU A 41 -2.27 -7.46 18.47
CA GLU A 41 -2.58 -7.47 19.90
C GLU A 41 -3.36 -8.73 20.34
N ASP A 42 -4.13 -9.33 19.44
CA ASP A 42 -4.86 -10.58 19.67
C ASP A 42 -4.01 -11.85 19.57
N GLY A 43 -2.72 -11.71 19.23
CA GLY A 43 -1.79 -12.81 19.03
C GLY A 43 -1.71 -13.35 17.61
N THR A 44 -2.52 -12.86 16.68
CA THR A 44 -2.46 -13.26 15.27
C THR A 44 -1.13 -12.85 14.63
N ASN A 45 -0.40 -13.80 14.03
CA ASN A 45 0.78 -13.47 13.22
C ASN A 45 0.35 -13.09 11.80
N VAL A 46 0.73 -11.90 11.34
CA VAL A 46 0.46 -11.43 9.99
C VAL A 46 1.73 -11.50 9.16
N GLN A 47 1.76 -12.39 8.18
CA GLN A 47 2.80 -12.49 7.17
C GLN A 47 2.46 -11.63 5.96
N VAL A 48 3.49 -11.16 5.23
CA VAL A 48 3.31 -10.29 4.07
C VAL A 48 3.99 -10.91 2.86
N GLU A 49 3.25 -11.10 1.78
CA GLU A 49 3.77 -11.61 0.51
C GLU A 49 3.63 -10.56 -0.59
N PRO A 50 4.76 -9.97 -1.04
CA PRO A 50 4.74 -9.05 -2.17
C PRO A 50 4.61 -9.80 -3.51
N ILE A 51 3.83 -9.21 -4.42
CA ILE A 51 3.77 -9.57 -5.84
C ILE A 51 4.31 -8.36 -6.61
N LEU A 52 5.35 -8.54 -7.41
CA LEU A 52 5.94 -7.43 -8.13
C LEU A 52 5.23 -7.19 -9.46
N VAL A 53 4.74 -5.96 -9.66
CA VAL A 53 3.98 -5.61 -10.87
C VAL A 53 4.68 -4.49 -11.63
N GLY A 54 4.94 -4.71 -12.92
CA GLY A 54 5.56 -3.67 -13.74
C GLY A 54 5.60 -4.01 -15.23
N ARG A 55 5.78 -2.98 -16.05
CA ARG A 55 5.70 -3.09 -17.52
C ARG A 55 6.92 -3.71 -18.19
N ASN A 56 8.08 -3.66 -17.55
CA ASN A 56 9.33 -4.20 -18.10
C ASN A 56 9.60 -5.56 -17.45
N GLU A 57 9.30 -6.63 -18.19
CA GLU A 57 9.43 -8.01 -17.73
C GLU A 57 10.83 -8.34 -17.23
N ALA A 58 11.87 -8.03 -18.02
CA ALA A 58 13.24 -8.35 -17.64
C ALA A 58 13.64 -7.73 -16.31
N LYS A 59 13.26 -6.45 -16.09
CA LYS A 59 13.58 -5.72 -14.87
C LYS A 59 12.80 -6.22 -13.67
N ILE A 60 11.52 -6.59 -13.85
CA ILE A 60 10.68 -7.13 -12.76
C ILE A 60 11.19 -8.49 -12.34
N ARG A 61 11.52 -9.36 -13.30
CA ARG A 61 12.09 -10.68 -13.05
C ARG A 61 13.42 -10.57 -12.31
N GLU A 62 14.34 -9.71 -12.77
CA GLU A 62 15.60 -9.45 -12.09
C GLU A 62 15.40 -9.05 -10.62
N LEU A 63 14.46 -8.15 -10.35
CA LEU A 63 14.14 -7.72 -8.99
C LEU A 63 13.52 -8.86 -8.16
N ALA A 64 12.65 -9.67 -8.75
CA ALA A 64 12.05 -10.81 -8.08
C ALA A 64 13.10 -11.85 -7.68
N GLU A 65 14.02 -12.19 -8.60
CA GLU A 65 15.12 -13.11 -8.34
C GLU A 65 16.06 -12.56 -7.28
N LEU A 66 16.49 -11.29 -7.41
CA LEU A 66 17.42 -10.63 -6.48
C LEU A 66 16.89 -10.64 -5.05
N HIS A 67 15.60 -10.42 -4.87
CA HIS A 67 14.96 -10.30 -3.55
C HIS A 67 14.16 -11.54 -3.14
N LYS A 68 14.28 -12.63 -3.89
CA LYS A 68 13.58 -13.90 -3.61
C LYS A 68 12.07 -13.68 -3.43
N VAL A 69 11.48 -12.83 -4.28
CA VAL A 69 10.03 -12.65 -4.36
C VAL A 69 9.47 -13.71 -5.30
N ALA A 70 8.55 -14.52 -4.79
CA ALA A 70 8.06 -15.69 -5.52
C ALA A 70 7.21 -15.32 -6.75
N GLU A 71 6.50 -14.20 -6.68
CA GLU A 71 5.53 -13.82 -7.71
C GLU A 71 5.82 -12.46 -8.32
N TRP A 72 5.71 -12.39 -9.63
CA TRP A 72 5.77 -11.15 -10.38
C TRP A 72 4.95 -11.26 -11.67
N THR A 73 4.50 -10.14 -12.20
CA THR A 73 3.73 -10.08 -13.45
C THR A 73 3.87 -8.75 -14.16
N THR A 74 3.64 -8.76 -15.47
CA THR A 74 3.44 -7.55 -16.28
C THR A 74 1.97 -7.23 -16.51
N ASP A 75 1.08 -8.13 -16.12
CA ASP A 75 -0.37 -7.98 -16.26
C ASP A 75 -0.98 -7.44 -14.95
N LEU A 76 -1.30 -6.15 -14.98
CA LEU A 76 -1.92 -5.47 -13.85
C LEU A 76 -3.36 -5.96 -13.59
N ASP A 77 -4.11 -6.22 -14.66
CA ASP A 77 -5.50 -6.62 -14.51
C ASP A 77 -5.61 -8.04 -13.91
N SER A 78 -4.62 -8.91 -14.15
CA SER A 78 -4.58 -10.23 -13.51
C SER A 78 -4.52 -10.13 -11.99
N VAL A 79 -3.66 -9.28 -11.42
CA VAL A 79 -3.54 -9.14 -9.96
C VAL A 79 -4.70 -8.37 -9.33
N ILE A 80 -5.31 -7.43 -10.07
CA ILE A 80 -6.51 -6.72 -9.60
C ILE A 80 -7.70 -7.69 -9.47
N ASN A 81 -7.83 -8.64 -10.40
CA ASN A 81 -8.92 -9.58 -10.41
C ASN A 81 -8.63 -10.87 -9.62
N ASP A 82 -7.42 -11.09 -9.15
CA ASP A 82 -7.06 -12.26 -8.34
C ASP A 82 -7.68 -12.15 -6.94
N PRO A 83 -8.60 -13.03 -6.54
CA PRO A 83 -9.25 -12.98 -5.23
C PRO A 83 -8.29 -13.18 -4.06
N SER A 84 -7.11 -13.76 -4.30
CA SER A 84 -6.10 -13.98 -3.27
C SER A 84 -5.23 -12.76 -2.98
N VAL A 85 -5.32 -11.69 -3.80
CA VAL A 85 -4.63 -10.42 -3.56
C VAL A 85 -5.49 -9.55 -2.65
N ASP A 86 -4.92 -9.12 -1.53
CA ASP A 86 -5.63 -8.29 -0.54
C ASP A 86 -5.46 -6.79 -0.81
N ILE A 87 -4.22 -6.38 -1.13
CA ILE A 87 -3.86 -4.96 -1.22
C ILE A 87 -3.20 -4.65 -2.56
N ILE A 88 -3.64 -3.58 -3.19
CA ILE A 88 -2.90 -2.95 -4.30
C ILE A 88 -2.12 -1.76 -3.73
N PHE A 89 -0.79 -1.86 -3.80
CA PHE A 89 0.12 -0.77 -3.48
C PHE A 89 0.58 -0.07 -4.76
N ASP A 90 0.34 1.26 -4.86
CA ASP A 90 0.70 2.03 -6.06
C ASP A 90 1.73 3.12 -5.77
N ALA A 91 2.93 2.94 -6.32
CA ALA A 91 3.99 3.95 -6.39
C ALA A 91 4.31 4.34 -7.84
N SER A 92 3.36 4.19 -8.76
CA SER A 92 3.50 4.60 -10.16
C SER A 92 3.43 6.12 -10.34
N ILE A 93 3.52 6.58 -11.57
CA ILE A 93 3.33 8.00 -11.91
C ILE A 93 1.89 8.44 -11.66
N THR A 94 1.70 9.68 -11.22
CA THR A 94 0.40 10.19 -10.76
C THR A 94 -0.68 10.11 -11.83
N SER A 95 -0.34 10.37 -13.10
CA SER A 95 -1.30 10.36 -14.21
C SER A 95 -1.96 9.00 -14.50
N LEU A 96 -1.36 7.90 -14.06
CA LEU A 96 -1.95 6.56 -14.21
C LEU A 96 -2.64 6.08 -12.93
N ARG A 97 -2.36 6.74 -11.82
CA ARG A 97 -2.73 6.28 -10.48
C ARG A 97 -4.23 6.24 -10.25
N ALA A 98 -4.94 7.31 -10.55
CA ALA A 98 -6.38 7.39 -10.29
C ALA A 98 -7.16 6.28 -10.99
N ALA A 99 -6.84 5.99 -12.27
CA ALA A 99 -7.48 4.91 -13.01
C ALA A 99 -7.17 3.53 -12.41
N THR A 100 -5.93 3.27 -12.02
CA THR A 100 -5.50 2.02 -11.37
C THR A 100 -6.22 1.81 -10.04
N LEU A 101 -6.22 2.85 -9.18
CA LEU A 101 -6.87 2.78 -7.88
C LEU A 101 -8.38 2.59 -8.00
N LYS A 102 -9.03 3.24 -8.98
CA LYS A 102 -10.45 3.06 -9.24
C LYS A 102 -10.78 1.62 -9.60
N LYS A 103 -10.01 1.01 -10.52
CA LYS A 103 -10.16 -0.41 -10.86
C LYS A 103 -10.01 -1.32 -9.63
N ALA A 104 -8.96 -1.11 -8.82
CA ALA A 104 -8.69 -1.90 -7.64
C ALA A 104 -9.83 -1.81 -6.60
N ILE A 105 -10.32 -0.59 -6.32
CA ILE A 105 -11.44 -0.36 -5.41
C ILE A 105 -12.69 -1.11 -5.88
N LEU A 106 -13.03 -0.99 -7.18
CA LEU A 106 -14.21 -1.64 -7.74
C LEU A 106 -14.11 -3.17 -7.75
N ALA A 107 -12.87 -3.71 -7.75
CA ALA A 107 -12.60 -5.13 -7.56
C ALA A 107 -12.56 -5.55 -6.08
N GLY A 108 -12.90 -4.66 -5.14
CA GLY A 108 -12.93 -4.94 -3.70
C GLY A 108 -11.55 -5.00 -3.03
N LYS A 109 -10.49 -4.49 -3.69
CA LYS A 109 -9.14 -4.49 -3.13
C LYS A 109 -8.92 -3.32 -2.19
N HIS A 110 -8.25 -3.57 -1.07
CA HIS A 110 -7.69 -2.50 -0.26
C HIS A 110 -6.60 -1.79 -1.04
N ILE A 111 -6.43 -0.49 -0.84
CA ILE A 111 -5.41 0.28 -1.54
C ILE A 111 -4.49 1.03 -0.56
N CYS A 112 -3.21 1.06 -0.92
CA CYS A 112 -2.23 1.94 -0.32
C CYS A 112 -1.43 2.60 -1.45
N THR A 113 -1.28 3.91 -1.42
CA THR A 113 -0.67 4.63 -2.55
C THR A 113 0.29 5.71 -2.10
N GLU A 114 1.27 6.01 -2.96
CA GLU A 114 2.08 7.21 -2.83
C GLU A 114 1.25 8.47 -3.05
N LYS A 115 1.75 9.55 -2.48
CA LYS A 115 1.21 10.89 -2.68
C LYS A 115 1.72 11.49 -4.03
N PRO A 116 0.94 12.34 -4.69
CA PRO A 116 -0.49 12.62 -4.47
C PRO A 116 -1.36 11.44 -4.97
N LYS A 117 -2.52 11.27 -4.37
CA LYS A 117 -3.44 10.16 -4.68
C LYS A 117 -4.03 10.27 -6.10
N ALA A 118 -4.20 11.51 -6.61
CA ALA A 118 -4.76 11.84 -7.91
C ALA A 118 -4.16 13.15 -8.43
N GLU A 119 -4.43 13.50 -9.68
CA GLU A 119 -3.98 14.75 -10.30
C GLU A 119 -4.92 15.92 -9.99
N SER A 120 -6.20 15.65 -9.73
CA SER A 120 -7.19 16.65 -9.38
C SER A 120 -7.89 16.38 -8.05
N LEU A 121 -8.53 17.41 -7.50
CA LEU A 121 -9.33 17.29 -6.29
C LEU A 121 -10.58 16.43 -6.55
N GLU A 122 -11.19 16.57 -7.71
CA GLU A 122 -12.38 15.84 -8.13
C GLU A 122 -12.10 14.34 -8.17
N GLU A 123 -10.98 13.93 -8.79
CA GLU A 123 -10.56 12.52 -8.79
C GLU A 123 -10.28 12.00 -7.38
N ALA A 124 -9.64 12.80 -6.54
CA ALA A 124 -9.35 12.41 -5.16
C ALA A 124 -10.63 12.21 -4.33
N ILE A 125 -11.64 13.07 -4.51
CA ILE A 125 -12.96 12.96 -3.88
C ILE A 125 -13.70 11.72 -4.39
N GLU A 126 -13.70 11.51 -5.72
CA GLU A 126 -14.32 10.33 -6.33
C GLU A 126 -13.73 9.03 -5.78
N LEU A 127 -12.39 8.92 -5.72
CA LEU A 127 -11.71 7.76 -5.15
C LEU A 127 -12.05 7.54 -3.67
N ALA A 128 -12.23 8.61 -2.90
CA ALA A 128 -12.63 8.50 -1.50
C ALA A 128 -14.07 8.00 -1.37
N ARG A 129 -14.98 8.53 -2.21
CA ARG A 129 -16.39 8.14 -2.24
C ARG A 129 -16.56 6.66 -2.59
N ILE A 130 -15.99 6.22 -3.72
CA ILE A 130 -16.11 4.81 -4.16
C ILE A 130 -15.42 3.84 -3.19
N GLY A 131 -14.31 4.25 -2.58
CA GLY A 131 -13.64 3.44 -1.56
C GLY A 131 -14.51 3.21 -0.33
N LYS A 132 -15.21 4.26 0.13
CA LYS A 132 -16.17 4.17 1.23
C LYS A 132 -17.37 3.28 0.86
N GLU A 133 -17.92 3.45 -0.35
CA GLU A 133 -19.06 2.65 -0.84
C GLU A 133 -18.70 1.17 -1.01
N ALA A 134 -17.50 0.87 -1.49
CA ALA A 134 -17.00 -0.49 -1.62
C ALA A 134 -16.57 -1.13 -0.28
N GLY A 135 -16.53 -0.37 0.82
CA GLY A 135 -16.10 -0.86 2.12
C GLY A 135 -14.61 -1.22 2.20
N VAL A 136 -13.76 -0.68 1.30
CA VAL A 136 -12.34 -0.98 1.28
C VAL A 136 -11.54 0.05 2.07
N THR A 137 -10.43 -0.39 2.66
CA THR A 137 -9.47 0.51 3.30
C THR A 137 -8.62 1.20 2.24
N ALA A 138 -8.54 2.53 2.31
CA ALA A 138 -7.79 3.35 1.38
C ALA A 138 -6.77 4.23 2.11
N GLY A 139 -5.50 3.87 2.01
CA GLY A 139 -4.37 4.57 2.62
C GLY A 139 -3.57 5.39 1.62
N VAL A 140 -3.05 6.55 2.06
CA VAL A 140 -2.07 7.36 1.33
C VAL A 140 -0.83 7.53 2.18
N VAL A 141 0.35 7.36 1.58
CA VAL A 141 1.62 7.49 2.29
C VAL A 141 1.89 8.94 2.67
N HIS A 142 1.99 9.22 3.96
CA HIS A 142 2.38 10.50 4.53
C HIS A 142 3.50 10.30 5.58
N ASP A 143 4.62 9.72 5.15
CA ASP A 143 5.75 9.34 5.98
C ASP A 143 6.35 10.49 6.80
N LYS A 144 6.29 11.71 6.26
CA LYS A 144 6.88 12.89 6.91
C LYS A 144 6.19 13.29 8.22
N LEU A 145 4.96 12.86 8.46
CA LEU A 145 4.26 13.08 9.74
C LEU A 145 5.00 12.49 10.95
N TYR A 146 5.82 11.48 10.71
CA TYR A 146 6.58 10.76 11.74
C TYR A 146 8.04 11.21 11.85
N LEU A 147 8.47 12.27 11.13
CA LEU A 147 9.81 12.83 11.30
C LEU A 147 10.01 13.31 12.74
N PRO A 148 11.17 13.04 13.37
CA PRO A 148 11.41 13.37 14.77
C PRO A 148 11.10 14.82 15.14
N GLY A 149 11.39 15.76 14.23
CA GLY A 149 11.07 17.19 14.41
C GLY A 149 9.57 17.45 14.46
N LEU A 150 8.77 16.83 13.58
CA LEU A 150 7.32 16.99 13.55
C LEU A 150 6.64 16.29 14.74
N VAL A 151 7.13 15.13 15.14
CA VAL A 151 6.65 14.44 16.35
C VAL A 151 6.91 15.30 17.58
N ARG A 152 8.10 15.92 17.69
CA ARG A 152 8.43 16.84 18.79
C ARG A 152 7.58 18.10 18.77
N LEU A 153 7.33 18.69 17.59
CA LEU A 153 6.45 19.83 17.43
C LEU A 153 5.02 19.50 17.88
N ARG A 154 4.46 18.37 17.44
CA ARG A 154 3.13 17.90 17.83
C ARG A 154 2.99 17.74 19.34
N ARG A 155 4.02 17.21 20.02
CA ARG A 155 4.02 17.05 21.49
C ARG A 155 4.06 18.38 22.24
N ARG A 156 4.59 19.45 21.62
CA ARG A 156 4.71 20.79 22.22
C ARG A 156 3.54 21.71 21.87
N SER A 157 2.79 21.41 20.83
CA SER A 157 1.58 22.15 20.48
C SER A 157 0.48 21.80 21.48
N PRO A 158 -0.06 22.75 22.24
CA PRO A 158 -1.25 22.49 23.04
C PRO A 158 -2.35 21.96 22.11
N SER A 159 -3.07 20.97 22.57
CA SER A 159 -4.12 20.27 21.83
C SER A 159 -5.31 21.19 21.51
N SER A 160 -5.15 22.06 20.51
CA SER A 160 -6.21 22.93 20.01
C SER A 160 -6.94 22.38 18.78
N VAL A 161 -6.54 21.18 18.33
CA VAL A 161 -7.30 20.47 17.29
C VAL A 161 -7.91 19.23 17.94
N LYS A 162 -9.04 19.41 18.61
CA LYS A 162 -9.93 18.27 18.85
C LYS A 162 -10.38 17.77 17.49
N PRO A 163 -10.29 16.45 17.18
CA PRO A 163 -10.93 15.92 16.00
C PRO A 163 -12.41 16.29 16.04
N ASP A 164 -12.94 16.80 14.95
CA ASP A 164 -14.38 17.09 14.81
C ASP A 164 -15.14 15.77 15.03
N PRO A 165 -15.98 15.67 16.07
CA PRO A 165 -16.74 14.45 16.34
C PRO A 165 -17.73 14.07 15.22
N ARG A 166 -17.83 14.89 14.15
CA ARG A 166 -18.69 14.66 12.98
C ARG A 166 -17.96 14.05 11.80
N SER A 167 -16.70 13.65 11.94
CA SER A 167 -15.90 12.99 10.88
C SER A 167 -15.89 11.45 11.01
N SER A 168 -16.96 10.91 11.56
CA SER A 168 -17.20 9.45 11.61
C SER A 168 -18.12 9.03 10.46
#